data_c71f321aca41a4ba4139dbfcf32784c8
#
_entry.id   c71f321aca41a4ba4139dbfcf32784c8
#
_cell.length_a   1.000
_cell.length_b   1.000
_cell.length_c   1.000
_cell.angle_alpha   90.00
_cell.angle_beta   90.00
_cell.angle_gamma   90.00
#
_symmetry.space_group_name_H-M   'P 1'
#
loop_
_entity.id
_entity.type
_entity.pdbx_description
1 polymer ?
#
loop_
_entity_poly.entity_id
_entity_poly.type
_entity_poly.pdbx_seq_one_letter_code
_entity_poly.pdbx_strand_id
1 'polypeptide(L)'
;MSFQPQRGRSFLIGLSPACVALFSVIVLLVLAPHGLLAQQTEYDLLVVNAHIVDGSGSPWYEGSVAVKDGKIAAVGRLPGARAKRTIDAHGLTVSPGFIDLHSHSDFTLLVDGDAQSKIRQGVTTEILGESDSAGPVLGEDVAPFDKSLQRYGIHRDWTTLGEYFSRLERQGISLNIASYVGSGQVWMDVIGNVNRRA
;
A
#
# COMPACT_ATOMS: atom_id res chain seq x y z
N MET A 1 -66.67 20.77 -67.45
CA MET A 1 -65.70 19.79 -66.90
C MET A 1 -65.32 20.27 -65.54
N SER A 2 -65.94 19.71 -64.44
CA SER A 2 -65.68 20.14 -63.10
C SER A 2 -64.89 19.02 -62.40
N PHE A 3 -63.74 19.38 -61.87
CA PHE A 3 -62.82 18.53 -61.16
C PHE A 3 -63.21 18.55 -59.67
N GLN A 4 -63.63 17.39 -59.10
CA GLN A 4 -63.82 17.25 -57.66
C GLN A 4 -62.55 16.65 -57.04
N PRO A 5 -62.04 17.22 -55.92
CA PRO A 5 -60.94 16.63 -55.20
C PRO A 5 -61.40 15.49 -54.32
N GLN A 6 -60.72 14.33 -54.39
CA GLN A 6 -60.87 13.19 -53.53
C GLN A 6 -60.37 13.53 -52.13
N ARG A 7 -61.24 13.38 -51.10
CA ARG A 7 -60.89 13.45 -49.71
C ARG A 7 -60.17 12.17 -49.27
N GLY A 8 -58.87 12.34 -48.95
CA GLY A 8 -58.12 11.27 -48.30
C GLY A 8 -58.70 10.92 -46.93
N ARG A 9 -59.04 9.67 -46.71
CA ARG A 9 -59.44 9.14 -45.41
C ARG A 9 -58.18 8.90 -44.57
N SER A 10 -57.99 9.71 -43.53
CA SER A 10 -56.99 9.45 -42.49
C SER A 10 -57.40 8.25 -41.66
N PHE A 11 -56.64 7.15 -41.74
CA PHE A 11 -56.84 5.97 -40.94
C PHE A 11 -56.16 6.20 -39.59
N LEU A 12 -56.90 6.68 -38.59
CA LEU A 12 -56.42 6.71 -37.20
C LEU A 12 -56.56 5.30 -36.64
N ILE A 13 -55.43 4.60 -36.52
CA ILE A 13 -55.36 3.34 -35.79
C ILE A 13 -55.45 3.70 -34.30
N GLY A 14 -56.65 3.59 -33.74
CA GLY A 14 -56.87 3.73 -32.31
C GLY A 14 -56.30 2.52 -31.58
N LEU A 15 -55.24 2.73 -30.82
CA LEU A 15 -54.74 1.72 -29.87
C LEU A 15 -55.80 1.44 -28.83
N SER A 16 -56.10 0.17 -28.57
CA SER A 16 -57.08 -0.21 -27.55
C SER A 16 -56.60 0.26 -26.15
N PRO A 17 -57.50 0.62 -25.25
CA PRO A 17 -57.14 1.06 -23.89
C PRO A 17 -56.29 0.02 -23.14
N ALA A 18 -56.44 -1.26 -23.48
CA ALA A 18 -55.58 -2.31 -22.93
C ALA A 18 -54.11 -2.21 -23.41
N CYS A 19 -53.89 -1.85 -24.70
CA CYS A 19 -52.52 -1.65 -25.22
C CYS A 19 -51.85 -0.42 -24.61
N VAL A 20 -52.60 0.65 -24.39
CA VAL A 20 -52.09 1.88 -23.72
C VAL A 20 -51.73 1.60 -22.26
N ALA A 21 -52.59 0.86 -21.54
CA ALA A 21 -52.29 0.47 -20.16
C ALA A 21 -51.09 -0.46 -20.04
N LEU A 22 -50.92 -1.42 -20.94
CA LEU A 22 -49.77 -2.31 -20.96
C LEU A 22 -48.49 -1.55 -21.28
N PHE A 23 -48.51 -0.63 -22.23
CA PHE A 23 -47.34 0.21 -22.56
C PHE A 23 -46.97 1.13 -21.41
N SER A 24 -47.91 1.71 -20.68
CA SER A 24 -47.69 2.53 -19.50
C SER A 24 -47.03 1.75 -18.36
N VAL A 25 -47.45 0.51 -18.13
CA VAL A 25 -46.82 -0.37 -17.09
C VAL A 25 -45.40 -0.75 -17.46
N ILE A 26 -45.14 -1.04 -18.75
CA ILE A 26 -43.77 -1.35 -19.21
C ILE A 26 -42.87 -0.13 -19.08
N VAL A 27 -43.32 1.07 -19.44
CA VAL A 27 -42.57 2.32 -19.30
C VAL A 27 -42.28 2.63 -17.81
N LEU A 28 -43.22 2.40 -16.91
CA LEU A 28 -43.03 2.57 -15.49
C LEU A 28 -41.98 1.57 -14.91
N LEU A 29 -41.97 0.33 -15.39
CA LEU A 29 -41.00 -0.70 -15.01
C LEU A 29 -39.59 -0.39 -15.52
N VAL A 30 -39.46 0.20 -16.70
CA VAL A 30 -38.16 0.59 -17.28
C VAL A 30 -37.62 1.89 -16.67
N LEU A 31 -38.52 2.79 -16.24
CA LEU A 31 -38.16 4.04 -15.56
C LEU A 31 -38.02 3.91 -14.04
N ALA A 32 -38.35 2.72 -13.47
CA ALA A 32 -38.05 2.47 -12.08
C ALA A 32 -36.53 2.69 -11.88
N PRO A 33 -36.14 3.57 -10.94
CA PRO A 33 -34.72 3.70 -10.65
C PRO A 33 -34.24 2.32 -10.20
N HIS A 34 -33.51 1.66 -11.08
CA HIS A 34 -32.68 0.52 -10.67
C HIS A 34 -31.66 1.14 -9.72
N GLY A 35 -32.04 1.24 -8.45
CA GLY A 35 -31.09 1.55 -7.40
C GLY A 35 -29.99 0.51 -7.57
N LEU A 36 -28.90 0.91 -8.25
CA LEU A 36 -27.63 0.25 -8.10
C LEU A 36 -27.43 0.21 -6.59
N LEU A 37 -27.74 -0.91 -5.98
CA LEU A 37 -27.20 -1.28 -4.69
C LEU A 37 -25.69 -1.29 -4.95
N ALA A 38 -25.10 -0.10 -4.84
CA ALA A 38 -23.65 0.02 -4.80
C ALA A 38 -23.25 -0.92 -3.67
N GLN A 39 -22.71 -2.07 -4.03
CA GLN A 39 -22.23 -3.05 -3.08
C GLN A 39 -21.24 -2.29 -2.24
N GLN A 40 -21.66 -1.88 -1.03
CA GLN A 40 -20.80 -1.11 -0.14
C GLN A 40 -19.57 -1.96 0.11
N THR A 41 -18.45 -1.55 -0.46
CA THR A 41 -17.20 -2.26 -0.26
C THR A 41 -16.89 -2.25 1.22
N GLU A 42 -16.92 -3.39 1.85
CA GLU A 42 -16.47 -3.54 3.22
C GLU A 42 -14.95 -3.54 3.24
N TYR A 43 -14.36 -2.61 3.98
CA TYR A 43 -12.93 -2.52 4.18
C TYR A 43 -12.48 -3.44 5.32
N ASP A 44 -11.21 -3.77 5.38
CA ASP A 44 -10.66 -4.52 6.50
C ASP A 44 -10.42 -3.61 7.70
N LEU A 45 -9.93 -2.39 7.43
CA LEU A 45 -9.68 -1.37 8.43
C LEU A 45 -10.12 0.00 7.90
N LEU A 46 -10.72 0.79 8.77
CA LEU A 46 -11.05 2.19 8.51
C LEU A 46 -10.54 3.04 9.67
N VAL A 47 -9.70 4.02 9.38
CA VAL A 47 -9.29 5.06 10.33
C VAL A 47 -10.14 6.28 10.04
N VAL A 48 -10.88 6.77 11.04
CA VAL A 48 -11.81 7.91 10.91
C VAL A 48 -11.39 9.08 11.79
N ASN A 49 -11.96 10.26 11.52
CA ASN A 49 -11.74 11.48 12.32
C ASN A 49 -10.25 11.85 12.43
N ALA A 50 -9.51 11.75 11.33
CA ALA A 50 -8.08 11.98 11.26
C ALA A 50 -7.75 13.33 10.59
N HIS A 51 -6.67 13.96 11.04
CA HIS A 51 -5.98 14.99 10.27
C HIS A 51 -4.99 14.30 9.34
N ILE A 52 -5.33 14.26 8.05
CA ILE A 52 -4.53 13.56 7.04
C ILE A 52 -3.39 14.46 6.58
N VAL A 53 -2.15 13.94 6.68
CA VAL A 53 -0.93 14.49 6.06
C VAL A 53 -0.44 13.45 5.07
N ASP A 54 -0.73 13.62 3.79
CA ASP A 54 -0.54 12.59 2.77
C ASP A 54 0.84 12.61 2.08
N GLY A 55 1.71 13.55 2.47
CA GLY A 55 3.05 13.69 1.88
C GLY A 55 3.09 14.50 0.59
N SER A 56 1.97 15.04 0.10
CA SER A 56 1.92 15.86 -1.11
C SER A 56 2.54 17.26 -0.96
N GLY A 57 2.86 17.67 0.27
CA GLY A 57 3.28 19.03 0.61
C GLY A 57 2.12 19.99 0.87
N SER A 58 0.89 19.53 0.73
CA SER A 58 -0.32 20.30 1.06
C SER A 58 -0.56 20.34 2.57
N PRO A 59 -1.29 21.38 3.08
CA PRO A 59 -1.76 21.37 4.45
C PRO A 59 -2.61 20.10 4.74
N TRP A 60 -2.65 19.71 6.03
CA TRP A 60 -3.52 18.64 6.48
C TRP A 60 -5.00 18.93 6.18
N TYR A 61 -5.79 17.90 6.04
CA TYR A 61 -7.23 17.95 5.89
C TYR A 61 -7.91 16.87 6.71
N GLU A 62 -9.15 17.12 7.12
CA GLU A 62 -9.96 16.11 7.81
C GLU A 62 -10.38 15.01 6.86
N GLY A 63 -10.18 13.77 7.28
CA GLY A 63 -10.49 12.63 6.46
C GLY A 63 -10.40 11.28 7.16
N SER A 64 -10.48 10.26 6.36
CA SER A 64 -10.40 8.85 6.76
C SER A 64 -9.44 8.12 5.83
N VAL A 65 -8.88 7.03 6.33
CA VAL A 65 -8.06 6.09 5.55
C VAL A 65 -8.71 4.72 5.60
N ALA A 66 -8.99 4.15 4.44
CA ALA A 66 -9.55 2.81 4.31
C ALA A 66 -8.52 1.85 3.76
N VAL A 67 -8.40 0.67 4.39
CA VAL A 67 -7.48 -0.39 3.99
C VAL A 67 -8.28 -1.63 3.61
N LYS A 68 -7.90 -2.25 2.51
CA LYS A 68 -8.44 -3.52 2.04
C LYS A 68 -7.32 -4.37 1.47
N ASP A 69 -7.32 -5.66 1.83
CA ASP A 69 -6.33 -6.65 1.35
C ASP A 69 -4.88 -6.17 1.55
N GLY A 70 -4.61 -5.55 2.73
CA GLY A 70 -3.30 -5.04 3.10
C GLY A 70 -2.84 -3.78 2.35
N LYS A 71 -3.73 -3.14 1.57
CA LYS A 71 -3.42 -1.93 0.79
C LYS A 71 -4.33 -0.77 1.17
N ILE A 72 -3.83 0.45 1.07
CA ILE A 72 -4.66 1.66 1.15
C ILE A 72 -5.59 1.67 -0.06
N ALA A 73 -6.88 1.53 0.19
CA ALA A 73 -7.91 1.47 -0.85
C ALA A 73 -8.55 2.83 -1.10
N ALA A 74 -8.63 3.70 -0.08
CA ALA A 74 -9.16 5.05 -0.22
C ALA A 74 -8.62 5.96 0.88
N VAL A 75 -8.46 7.26 0.56
CA VAL A 75 -8.11 8.32 1.49
C VAL A 75 -8.99 9.52 1.20
N GLY A 76 -9.54 10.17 2.23
CA GLY A 76 -10.37 11.36 2.10
C GLY A 76 -11.67 11.25 2.88
N ARG A 77 -12.70 12.01 2.48
CA ARG A 77 -14.01 11.90 3.09
C ARG A 77 -14.74 10.67 2.59
N LEU A 78 -15.00 9.70 3.47
CA LEU A 78 -15.61 8.42 3.15
C LEU A 78 -16.96 8.23 3.88
N PRO A 79 -17.98 9.03 3.56
CA PRO A 79 -19.27 8.96 4.25
C PRO A 79 -19.92 7.61 4.05
N GLY A 80 -20.37 6.98 5.13
CA GLY A 80 -21.04 5.68 5.09
C GLY A 80 -20.11 4.48 4.82
N ALA A 81 -18.80 4.67 4.75
CA ALA A 81 -17.85 3.57 4.64
C ALA A 81 -17.98 2.61 5.83
N ARG A 82 -17.85 1.31 5.56
CA ARG A 82 -17.91 0.24 6.56
C ARG A 82 -16.64 -0.57 6.51
N ALA A 83 -16.20 -1.05 7.67
CA ALA A 83 -15.03 -1.90 7.79
C ALA A 83 -15.23 -2.95 8.89
N LYS A 84 -14.49 -4.04 8.81
CA LYS A 84 -14.43 -5.06 9.86
C LYS A 84 -13.88 -4.49 11.18
N ARG A 85 -12.93 -3.56 11.07
CA ARG A 85 -12.35 -2.84 12.20
C ARG A 85 -12.31 -1.34 11.91
N THR A 86 -12.74 -0.53 12.87
CA THR A 86 -12.66 0.94 12.80
C THR A 86 -11.79 1.45 13.93
N ILE A 87 -10.92 2.40 13.63
CA ILE A 87 -10.11 3.15 14.58
C ILE A 87 -10.54 4.61 14.49
N ASP A 88 -10.98 5.19 15.60
CA ASP A 88 -11.19 6.62 15.67
C ASP A 88 -9.87 7.30 16.03
N ALA A 89 -9.38 8.17 15.17
CA ALA A 89 -8.15 8.91 15.39
C ALA A 89 -8.34 10.10 16.35
N HIS A 90 -9.60 10.47 16.68
CA HIS A 90 -9.90 11.59 17.59
C HIS A 90 -9.16 12.90 17.24
N GLY A 91 -8.99 13.20 15.96
CA GLY A 91 -8.24 14.37 15.49
C GLY A 91 -6.71 14.21 15.52
N LEU A 92 -6.20 13.03 15.80
CA LEU A 92 -4.77 12.76 15.65
C LEU A 92 -4.35 12.79 14.18
N THR A 93 -3.09 13.10 13.95
CA THR A 93 -2.51 13.10 12.61
C THR A 93 -2.27 11.67 12.12
N VAL A 94 -2.72 11.40 10.90
CA VAL A 94 -2.41 10.17 10.16
C VAL A 94 -1.57 10.55 8.95
N SER A 95 -0.42 9.94 8.83
CA SER A 95 0.54 10.15 7.74
C SER A 95 1.07 8.81 7.22
N PRO A 96 1.69 8.77 6.04
CA PRO A 96 2.55 7.65 5.64
C PRO A 96 3.62 7.41 6.71
N GLY A 97 4.05 6.15 6.85
CA GLY A 97 5.17 5.82 7.71
C GLY A 97 6.47 6.48 7.23
N PHE A 98 7.32 6.86 8.17
CA PHE A 98 8.60 7.48 7.85
C PHE A 98 9.58 6.47 7.24
N ILE A 99 10.41 6.96 6.32
CA ILE A 99 11.51 6.21 5.72
C ILE A 99 12.80 6.75 6.34
N ASP A 100 13.49 5.91 7.10
CA ASP A 100 14.81 6.22 7.63
C ASP A 100 15.85 5.87 6.56
N LEU A 101 16.43 6.89 5.96
CA LEU A 101 17.36 6.76 4.84
C LEU A 101 18.80 6.42 5.27
N HIS A 102 19.09 6.44 6.56
CA HIS A 102 20.42 6.18 7.11
C HIS A 102 20.29 5.41 8.41
N SER A 103 20.34 4.10 8.33
CA SER A 103 20.22 3.21 9.48
C SER A 103 21.32 2.14 9.47
N HIS A 104 21.75 1.75 10.65
CA HIS A 104 22.73 0.68 10.87
C HIS A 104 22.09 -0.49 11.66
N SER A 105 20.85 -0.78 11.38
CA SER A 105 20.08 -1.84 12.04
C SER A 105 20.36 -3.24 11.48
N ASP A 106 21.32 -3.41 10.59
CA ASP A 106 21.63 -4.64 9.86
C ASP A 106 21.62 -5.88 10.77
N PHE A 107 22.30 -5.78 11.91
CA PHE A 107 22.42 -6.94 12.81
C PHE A 107 21.43 -6.88 13.97
N THR A 108 21.02 -5.69 14.40
CA THR A 108 20.07 -5.56 15.51
C THR A 108 18.69 -6.07 15.12
N LEU A 109 18.28 -6.00 13.85
CA LEU A 109 17.07 -6.61 13.35
C LEU A 109 17.06 -8.14 13.42
N LEU A 110 18.25 -8.77 13.34
CA LEU A 110 18.39 -10.21 13.53
C LEU A 110 18.28 -10.62 15.01
N VAL A 111 18.54 -9.70 15.95
CA VAL A 111 18.39 -9.89 17.39
C VAL A 111 16.96 -9.60 17.83
N ASP A 112 16.40 -8.50 17.36
CA ASP A 112 15.05 -8.03 17.68
C ASP A 112 14.34 -7.55 16.39
N GLY A 113 13.63 -8.47 15.76
CA GLY A 113 12.84 -8.19 14.57
C GLY A 113 11.64 -7.29 14.81
N ASP A 114 11.20 -7.10 16.05
CA ASP A 114 10.10 -6.20 16.38
C ASP A 114 10.45 -4.72 16.17
N ALA A 115 11.74 -4.39 16.18
CA ALA A 115 12.28 -3.05 15.92
C ALA A 115 11.51 -1.93 16.67
N GLN A 116 11.20 -2.16 17.95
CA GLN A 116 10.31 -1.29 18.75
C GLN A 116 10.79 0.16 18.81
N SER A 117 12.10 0.39 18.81
CA SER A 117 12.67 1.75 18.81
C SER A 117 12.31 2.54 17.56
N LYS A 118 12.11 1.89 16.42
CA LYS A 118 11.78 2.50 15.14
C LYS A 118 10.27 2.60 14.94
N ILE A 119 9.56 1.49 15.09
CA ILE A 119 8.10 1.41 14.90
C ILE A 119 7.37 2.42 15.80
N ARG A 120 7.79 2.57 17.07
CA ARG A 120 7.17 3.53 18.00
C ARG A 120 7.41 4.99 17.64
N GLN A 121 8.36 5.27 16.76
CA GLN A 121 8.62 6.60 16.21
C GLN A 121 7.96 6.81 14.84
N GLY A 122 7.20 5.80 14.35
CA GLY A 122 6.49 5.87 13.07
C GLY A 122 7.37 5.54 11.87
N VAL A 123 8.59 5.03 12.07
CA VAL A 123 9.43 4.52 10.98
C VAL A 123 8.87 3.18 10.52
N THR A 124 8.63 3.03 9.23
CA THR A 124 8.10 1.80 8.62
C THR A 124 9.03 1.21 7.56
N THR A 125 10.06 1.94 7.19
CA THR A 125 11.06 1.51 6.20
C THR A 125 12.44 2.04 6.62
N GLU A 126 13.45 1.19 6.53
CA GLU A 126 14.85 1.56 6.75
C GLU A 126 15.68 1.25 5.52
N ILE A 127 16.64 2.13 5.23
CA ILE A 127 17.67 1.93 4.21
C ILE A 127 18.98 1.68 4.94
N LEU A 128 19.54 0.51 4.73
CA LEU A 128 20.75 0.00 5.37
C LEU A 128 21.94 0.04 4.40
N GLY A 129 23.11 -0.41 4.87
CA GLY A 129 24.28 -0.69 4.04
C GLY A 129 25.08 0.53 3.62
N GLU A 130 24.97 1.65 4.31
CA GLU A 130 25.85 2.79 4.09
C GLU A 130 27.25 2.47 4.63
N SER A 131 28.28 2.65 3.80
CA SER A 131 29.67 2.27 4.04
C SER A 131 29.89 0.75 4.07
N ASP A 132 29.34 0.06 5.05
CA ASP A 132 29.39 -1.39 5.20
C ASP A 132 27.98 -1.96 5.16
N SER A 133 27.81 -3.11 4.51
CA SER A 133 26.51 -3.80 4.34
C SER A 133 26.56 -5.21 4.91
N ALA A 134 25.39 -5.78 5.17
CA ALA A 134 25.28 -7.17 5.63
C ALA A 134 25.73 -8.21 4.60
N GLY A 135 26.03 -7.79 3.39
CA GLY A 135 26.55 -8.62 2.30
C GLY A 135 26.83 -7.80 1.05
N PRO A 136 27.55 -8.36 0.06
CA PRO A 136 28.15 -9.71 0.11
C PRO A 136 29.24 -9.83 1.18
N VAL A 137 29.52 -11.05 1.64
CA VAL A 137 30.62 -11.35 2.58
C VAL A 137 31.47 -12.45 1.97
N LEU A 138 32.63 -12.08 1.46
CA LEU A 138 33.48 -12.94 0.64
C LEU A 138 34.96 -12.89 1.09
N GLY A 139 35.74 -13.84 0.61
CA GLY A 139 37.20 -13.81 0.70
C GLY A 139 37.74 -13.66 2.12
N GLU A 140 38.66 -12.71 2.30
CA GLU A 140 39.34 -12.44 3.57
C GLU A 140 38.45 -11.79 4.62
N ASP A 141 37.33 -11.19 4.20
CA ASP A 141 36.39 -10.53 5.12
C ASP A 141 35.52 -11.51 5.92
N VAL A 142 35.38 -12.76 5.47
CA VAL A 142 34.50 -13.77 6.12
C VAL A 142 34.79 -13.91 7.61
N ALA A 143 36.03 -14.11 7.99
CA ALA A 143 36.39 -14.37 9.39
C ALA A 143 36.25 -13.12 10.28
N PRO A 144 36.69 -11.92 9.89
CA PRO A 144 36.46 -10.69 10.64
C PRO A 144 34.97 -10.37 10.78
N PHE A 145 34.19 -10.53 9.71
CA PHE A 145 32.75 -10.29 9.71
C PHE A 145 32.03 -11.22 10.67
N ASP A 146 32.24 -12.53 10.58
CA ASP A 146 31.66 -13.52 11.48
C ASP A 146 32.03 -13.26 12.95
N LYS A 147 33.28 -12.85 13.21
CA LYS A 147 33.71 -12.43 14.55
C LYS A 147 32.92 -11.22 15.06
N SER A 148 32.60 -10.25 14.17
CA SER A 148 31.82 -9.06 14.56
C SER A 148 30.40 -9.42 14.99
N LEU A 149 29.81 -10.47 14.42
CA LEU A 149 28.47 -10.95 14.73
C LEU A 149 28.37 -11.65 16.09
N GLN A 150 29.48 -12.18 16.59
CA GLN A 150 29.49 -12.90 17.89
C GLN A 150 29.00 -12.03 19.05
N ARG A 151 29.27 -10.73 19.01
CA ARG A 151 28.76 -9.78 20.03
C ARG A 151 27.24 -9.68 20.08
N TYR A 152 26.57 -10.07 18.99
CA TYR A 152 25.12 -10.11 18.89
C TYR A 152 24.56 -11.54 19.10
N GLY A 153 25.41 -12.54 19.27
CA GLY A 153 25.00 -13.94 19.35
C GLY A 153 24.49 -14.48 18.01
N ILE A 154 24.88 -13.85 16.90
CA ILE A 154 24.40 -14.23 15.56
C ILE A 154 25.41 -15.19 14.93
N HIS A 155 24.88 -16.28 14.39
CA HIS A 155 25.60 -17.15 13.47
C HIS A 155 25.12 -16.86 12.06
N ARG A 156 26.06 -16.48 11.17
CA ARG A 156 25.79 -16.14 9.79
C ARG A 156 25.47 -17.39 8.97
N ASP A 157 24.38 -17.37 8.25
CA ASP A 157 23.91 -18.39 7.33
C ASP A 157 23.61 -17.78 5.92
N TRP A 158 24.27 -16.66 5.60
CA TRP A 158 24.14 -15.97 4.32
C TRP A 158 25.52 -15.53 3.81
N THR A 159 25.59 -15.28 2.50
CA THR A 159 26.77 -14.72 1.80
C THR A 159 26.38 -13.46 1.04
N THR A 160 25.23 -13.46 0.41
CA THR A 160 24.71 -12.34 -0.39
C THR A 160 23.66 -11.54 0.36
N LEU A 161 23.43 -10.29 -0.07
CA LEU A 161 22.31 -9.48 0.45
C LEU A 161 20.95 -10.16 0.24
N GLY A 162 20.76 -10.87 -0.88
CA GLY A 162 19.51 -11.61 -1.12
C GLY A 162 19.26 -12.70 -0.08
N GLU A 163 20.31 -13.42 0.31
CA GLU A 163 20.23 -14.43 1.37
C GLU A 163 20.00 -13.79 2.75
N TYR A 164 20.63 -12.64 3.03
CA TYR A 164 20.39 -11.86 4.23
C TYR A 164 18.92 -11.41 4.31
N PHE A 165 18.36 -10.86 3.24
CA PHE A 165 16.93 -10.51 3.20
C PHE A 165 16.04 -11.73 3.43
N SER A 166 16.35 -12.85 2.79
CA SER A 166 15.62 -14.10 3.02
C SER A 166 15.70 -14.56 4.48
N ARG A 167 16.82 -14.31 5.16
CA ARG A 167 16.97 -14.59 6.59
C ARG A 167 16.04 -13.71 7.43
N LEU A 168 15.97 -12.39 7.14
CA LEU A 168 15.07 -11.47 7.82
C LEU A 168 13.60 -11.82 7.58
N GLU A 169 13.25 -12.18 6.34
CA GLU A 169 11.88 -12.61 5.99
C GLU A 169 11.47 -13.89 6.76
N ARG A 170 12.35 -14.88 6.83
CA ARG A 170 12.06 -16.12 7.58
C ARG A 170 11.89 -15.88 9.08
N GLN A 171 12.67 -14.95 9.64
CA GLN A 171 12.58 -14.59 11.05
C GLN A 171 11.32 -13.76 11.35
N GLY A 172 10.89 -12.94 10.40
CA GLY A 172 9.87 -11.91 10.56
C GLY A 172 10.44 -10.63 11.16
N ILE A 173 10.19 -9.52 10.48
CA ILE A 173 10.55 -8.18 10.96
C ILE A 173 9.37 -7.25 10.80
N SER A 174 9.28 -6.23 11.65
CA SER A 174 8.17 -5.26 11.66
C SER A 174 8.32 -4.14 10.64
N LEU A 175 9.48 -4.00 9.99
CA LEU A 175 9.83 -2.93 9.05
C LEU A 175 9.98 -3.47 7.63
N ASN A 176 9.83 -2.57 6.66
CA ASN A 176 10.37 -2.81 5.32
C ASN A 176 11.85 -2.43 5.31
N ILE A 177 12.66 -3.21 4.60
CA ILE A 177 14.09 -3.01 4.51
C ILE A 177 14.51 -2.90 3.05
N ALA A 178 15.37 -1.95 2.78
CA ALA A 178 16.22 -1.91 1.60
C ALA A 178 17.68 -1.72 2.06
N SER A 179 18.64 -2.04 1.20
CA SER A 179 20.06 -1.86 1.52
C SER A 179 20.83 -1.43 0.29
N TYR A 180 21.78 -0.53 0.51
CA TYR A 180 22.88 -0.35 -0.42
C TYR A 180 23.84 -1.54 -0.32
N VAL A 181 24.65 -1.74 -1.35
CA VAL A 181 25.87 -2.52 -1.23
C VAL A 181 26.96 -1.56 -0.76
N GLY A 182 27.43 -1.74 0.45
CA GLY A 182 28.41 -0.86 1.05
C GLY A 182 29.74 -0.85 0.27
N SER A 183 30.26 0.33 -0.05
CA SER A 183 31.53 0.44 -0.76
C SER A 183 32.70 -0.10 0.08
N GLY A 184 32.65 0.07 1.40
CA GLY A 184 33.58 -0.51 2.35
C GLY A 184 33.56 -2.03 2.31
N GLN A 185 32.36 -2.62 2.26
CA GLN A 185 32.18 -4.06 2.14
C GLN A 185 32.80 -4.61 0.86
N VAL A 186 32.50 -3.97 -0.29
CA VAL A 186 33.09 -4.39 -1.59
C VAL A 186 34.62 -4.27 -1.57
N TRP A 187 35.14 -3.22 -0.95
CA TRP A 187 36.58 -3.06 -0.80
C TRP A 187 37.18 -4.21 0.00
N MET A 188 36.58 -4.55 1.14
CA MET A 188 37.05 -5.65 1.99
C MET A 188 37.02 -6.99 1.28
N ASP A 189 35.93 -7.26 0.54
CA ASP A 189 35.75 -8.51 -0.20
C ASP A 189 36.76 -8.71 -1.33
N VAL A 190 37.14 -7.61 -2.03
CA VAL A 190 37.97 -7.69 -3.25
C VAL A 190 39.44 -7.44 -2.98
N ILE A 191 39.74 -6.50 -2.08
CA ILE A 191 41.09 -6.01 -1.84
C ILE A 191 41.64 -6.46 -0.48
N GLY A 192 40.76 -6.69 0.48
CA GLY A 192 41.09 -7.00 1.86
C GLY A 192 41.48 -5.74 2.66
N ASN A 193 41.91 -5.96 3.89
CA ASN A 193 42.29 -4.87 4.80
C ASN A 193 43.72 -4.37 4.53
N VAL A 194 43.96 -3.87 3.32
CA VAL A 194 45.25 -3.37 2.90
C VAL A 194 45.13 -1.97 2.29
N ASN A 195 46.12 -1.10 2.61
CA ASN A 195 46.17 0.23 2.02
C ASN A 195 46.90 0.17 0.66
N ARG A 196 46.21 -0.20 -0.39
CA ARG A 196 46.71 -0.20 -1.76
C ARG A 196 45.70 0.39 -2.72
N ARG A 197 46.13 0.79 -3.92
CA ARG A 197 45.22 1.19 -4.98
C ARG A 197 44.42 -0.04 -5.48
N ALA A 198 43.16 0.21 -5.80
CA ALA A 198 42.27 -0.78 -6.44
C ALA A 198 42.78 -1.15 -7.84
#